data_309da3462a0b2d341de5ce4fbae85bc7
#
_entry.id   309da3462a0b2d341de5ce4fbae85bc7
#
_cell.length_a   1.000
_cell.length_b   1.000
_cell.length_c   1.000
_cell.angle_alpha   90.00
_cell.angle_beta   90.00
_cell.angle_gamma   90.00
#
_symmetry.space_group_name_H-M   'P 1'
#
loop_
_entity.id
_entity.type
_entity.pdbx_description
1 polymer ?
#
loop_
_entity_poly.entity_id
_entity_poly.type
_entity_poly.pdbx_seq_one_letter_code
_entity_poly.pdbx_strand_id
1 'polypeptide(L)'
;RSVQDKGLGIVFYKDKQPCVVFKNKSVKELYGMCGGMIREIEEKTGNRLGVVLGREVSEMSGIQGAYNEAARMMDYFYFESLLQTPVLSVGQPVFKSGYTYADMKESRQKLMEAALDMDEDRIKRGFSHYRRIVGQIADGDKETAVFNLLTIIHALEERLDQMGISTEKMDSGQMITRALECVNYDAMCQAACGFLMEYIQIMHTVLQKNEKKDIIRAKAYIDDHYMESLTLDVMAEYVHMNASYFSSYFKRHTGQNFKEYLNQIRLRHALDLLLSTDMKSYEISDAVGFKDPKYLSELFQRTYGKTPMAYRKELRSR
;
A
#
# COMPACT_ATOMS: atom_id res chain seq x y z
N ARG A 1 25.26 -41.27 12.66
CA ARG A 1 25.75 -42.66 12.78
C ARG A 1 26.00 -43.28 11.40
N SER A 2 25.07 -43.34 10.49
CA SER A 2 25.22 -43.94 9.14
C SER A 2 26.42 -43.45 8.32
N VAL A 3 26.83 -42.20 8.47
CA VAL A 3 28.00 -41.61 7.76
C VAL A 3 29.31 -42.09 8.35
N GLN A 4 29.44 -42.12 9.67
CA GLN A 4 30.62 -42.61 10.37
C GLN A 4 30.78 -44.15 10.25
N ASP A 5 29.67 -44.89 10.45
CA ASP A 5 29.68 -46.34 10.38
C ASP A 5 30.09 -46.88 8.99
N LYS A 6 29.80 -46.12 7.92
CA LYS A 6 30.19 -46.40 6.54
C LYS A 6 31.55 -45.83 6.14
N GLY A 7 32.24 -45.16 7.05
CA GLY A 7 33.57 -44.54 6.77
C GLY A 7 33.52 -43.39 5.75
N LEU A 8 32.34 -42.83 5.51
CA LEU A 8 32.14 -41.79 4.48
C LEU A 8 32.57 -40.39 4.91
N GLY A 9 32.74 -40.16 6.23
CA GLY A 9 33.12 -38.86 6.75
C GLY A 9 33.17 -38.79 8.27
N ILE A 10 33.36 -37.56 8.78
CA ILE A 10 33.40 -37.25 10.21
C ILE A 10 32.21 -36.39 10.54
N VAL A 11 31.44 -36.80 11.57
CA VAL A 11 30.32 -36.04 12.12
C VAL A 11 30.76 -35.36 13.41
N PHE A 12 30.47 -34.05 13.52
CA PHE A 12 30.73 -33.24 14.72
C PHE A 12 29.60 -32.25 14.95
N TYR A 13 29.58 -31.64 16.11
CA TYR A 13 28.63 -30.58 16.43
C TYR A 13 29.38 -29.28 16.67
N LYS A 14 28.91 -28.18 16.06
CA LYS A 14 29.39 -26.82 16.31
C LYS A 14 28.18 -25.91 16.39
N ASP A 15 28.17 -25.07 17.41
CA ASP A 15 27.06 -24.12 17.68
C ASP A 15 25.69 -24.79 17.70
N LYS A 16 25.63 -25.99 18.30
CA LYS A 16 24.43 -26.86 18.38
C LYS A 16 23.95 -27.43 17.02
N GLN A 17 24.68 -27.20 15.95
CA GLN A 17 24.34 -27.70 14.61
C GLN A 17 25.15 -28.96 14.28
N PRO A 18 24.53 -30.00 13.69
CA PRO A 18 25.25 -31.14 13.21
C PRO A 18 26.00 -30.81 11.93
N CYS A 19 27.30 -31.07 11.92
CA CYS A 19 28.18 -30.85 10.80
C CYS A 19 28.82 -32.16 10.33
N VAL A 20 29.04 -32.29 9.04
CA VAL A 20 29.67 -33.46 8.44
C VAL A 20 30.77 -33.04 7.49
N VAL A 21 31.94 -33.59 7.66
CA VAL A 21 33.04 -33.51 6.67
C VAL A 21 33.11 -34.85 5.92
N PHE A 22 32.73 -34.82 4.65
CA PHE A 22 32.79 -35.98 3.78
C PHE A 22 34.19 -36.17 3.17
N LYS A 23 34.61 -37.44 3.03
CA LYS A 23 35.85 -37.78 2.32
C LYS A 23 35.54 -38.14 0.87
N ASN A 24 36.33 -37.65 -0.06
CA ASN A 24 36.30 -38.02 -1.48
C ASN A 24 34.86 -37.94 -2.10
N LYS A 25 34.12 -36.89 -1.76
CA LYS A 25 32.80 -36.60 -2.31
C LYS A 25 32.80 -35.19 -2.88
N SER A 26 32.36 -35.05 -4.13
CA SER A 26 32.16 -33.77 -4.75
C SER A 26 30.87 -33.08 -4.22
N VAL A 27 30.81 -31.75 -4.28
CA VAL A 27 29.61 -30.97 -3.93
C VAL A 27 28.39 -31.46 -4.71
N LYS A 28 28.54 -31.84 -5.99
CA LYS A 28 27.46 -32.34 -6.84
C LYS A 28 26.88 -33.66 -6.34
N GLU A 29 27.74 -34.61 -5.90
CA GLU A 29 27.28 -35.88 -5.31
C GLU A 29 26.56 -35.63 -3.99
N LEU A 30 27.08 -34.76 -3.14
CA LEU A 30 26.49 -34.41 -1.85
C LEU A 30 25.13 -33.71 -2.03
N TYR A 31 24.97 -32.87 -3.04
CA TYR A 31 23.69 -32.25 -3.34
C TYR A 31 22.57 -33.28 -3.57
N GLY A 32 22.84 -34.31 -4.38
CA GLY A 32 21.89 -35.40 -4.62
C GLY A 32 21.59 -36.21 -3.37
N MET A 33 22.63 -36.52 -2.57
CA MET A 33 22.48 -37.29 -1.32
C MET A 33 21.66 -36.50 -0.28
N CYS A 34 21.93 -35.22 -0.09
CA CYS A 34 21.22 -34.38 0.86
C CYS A 34 19.72 -34.23 0.51
N GLY A 35 19.36 -34.11 -0.74
CA GLY A 35 17.97 -34.01 -1.17
C GLY A 35 17.16 -35.26 -0.85
N GLY A 36 17.78 -36.46 -0.91
CA GLY A 36 17.18 -37.74 -0.47
C GLY A 36 17.00 -37.80 1.05
N MET A 37 18.04 -37.42 1.80
CA MET A 37 18.01 -37.42 3.27
C MET A 37 16.99 -36.43 3.83
N ILE A 38 16.88 -35.25 3.26
CA ILE A 38 15.89 -34.23 3.68
C ILE A 38 14.47 -34.81 3.54
N ARG A 39 14.12 -35.35 2.38
CA ARG A 39 12.80 -35.94 2.16
C ARG A 39 12.49 -37.07 3.17
N GLU A 40 13.43 -37.93 3.41
CA GLU A 40 13.25 -39.03 4.38
C GLU A 40 13.03 -38.54 5.82
N ILE A 41 13.72 -37.45 6.21
CA ILE A 41 13.58 -36.85 7.54
C ILE A 41 12.23 -36.11 7.64
N GLU A 42 11.85 -35.34 6.63
CA GLU A 42 10.57 -34.64 6.58
C GLU A 42 9.39 -35.64 6.66
N GLU A 43 9.45 -36.71 5.89
CA GLU A 43 8.42 -37.78 5.93
C GLU A 43 8.30 -38.45 7.30
N LYS A 44 9.43 -38.66 7.99
CA LYS A 44 9.44 -39.35 9.29
C LYS A 44 9.13 -38.44 10.47
N THR A 45 9.45 -37.18 10.40
CA THR A 45 9.40 -36.27 11.56
C THR A 45 8.42 -35.13 11.40
N GLY A 46 7.98 -34.83 10.18
CA GLY A 46 7.18 -33.66 9.85
C GLY A 46 7.99 -32.32 9.91
N ASN A 47 9.28 -32.42 10.23
CA ASN A 47 10.12 -31.19 10.34
C ASN A 47 10.86 -30.92 9.05
N ARG A 48 10.84 -29.68 8.62
CA ARG A 48 11.67 -29.21 7.49
C ARG A 48 13.12 -29.10 7.92
N LEU A 49 14.02 -29.47 7.03
CA LEU A 49 15.45 -29.42 7.24
C LEU A 49 16.13 -28.68 6.10
N GLY A 50 16.97 -27.71 6.43
CA GLY A 50 17.86 -27.03 5.49
C GLY A 50 19.30 -27.57 5.60
N VAL A 51 19.99 -27.62 4.48
CA VAL A 51 21.39 -28.06 4.41
C VAL A 51 22.21 -27.06 3.62
N VAL A 52 23.39 -26.69 4.15
CA VAL A 52 24.39 -25.90 3.42
C VAL A 52 25.58 -26.78 3.09
N LEU A 53 25.97 -26.82 1.83
CA LEU A 53 27.17 -27.47 1.34
C LEU A 53 28.32 -26.45 1.27
N GLY A 54 29.37 -26.69 2.06
CA GLY A 54 30.60 -25.92 2.00
C GLY A 54 31.40 -26.22 0.72
N ARG A 55 32.43 -25.43 0.46
CA ARG A 55 33.36 -25.68 -0.65
C ARG A 55 34.22 -26.91 -0.37
N GLU A 56 34.73 -27.51 -1.43
CA GLU A 56 35.75 -28.56 -1.35
C GLU A 56 37.06 -28.00 -0.85
N VAL A 57 37.75 -28.77 -0.02
CA VAL A 57 39.07 -28.42 0.51
C VAL A 57 40.04 -29.59 0.35
N SER A 58 41.25 -29.32 -0.04
CA SER A 58 42.30 -30.35 -0.23
C SER A 58 43.08 -30.66 1.06
N GLU A 59 43.06 -29.72 2.02
CA GLU A 59 43.81 -29.82 3.25
C GLU A 59 42.95 -29.56 4.48
N MET A 60 43.31 -30.14 5.62
CA MET A 60 42.65 -30.00 6.91
C MET A 60 42.58 -28.50 7.36
N SER A 61 43.60 -27.73 7.05
CA SER A 61 43.66 -26.28 7.34
C SER A 61 42.53 -25.47 6.67
N GLY A 62 42.00 -25.95 5.56
CA GLY A 62 40.91 -25.31 4.82
C GLY A 62 39.51 -25.52 5.41
N ILE A 63 39.33 -26.52 6.31
CA ILE A 63 38.00 -26.88 6.83
C ILE A 63 37.35 -25.75 7.61
N GLN A 64 38.13 -25.01 8.43
CA GLN A 64 37.60 -23.89 9.21
C GLN A 64 37.06 -22.77 8.31
N GLY A 65 37.76 -22.46 7.21
CA GLY A 65 37.32 -21.48 6.23
C GLY A 65 36.04 -21.89 5.53
N ALA A 66 35.99 -23.15 5.05
CA ALA A 66 34.80 -23.71 4.41
C ALA A 66 33.59 -23.74 5.35
N TYR A 67 33.80 -24.05 6.63
CA TYR A 67 32.73 -23.99 7.66
C TYR A 67 32.23 -22.57 7.84
N ASN A 68 33.09 -21.58 8.00
CA ASN A 68 32.69 -20.20 8.21
C ASN A 68 31.89 -19.63 7.02
N GLU A 69 32.29 -20.00 5.79
CA GLU A 69 31.53 -19.64 4.58
C GLU A 69 30.14 -20.29 4.58
N ALA A 70 30.05 -21.59 4.90
CA ALA A 70 28.80 -22.32 4.97
C ALA A 70 27.89 -21.82 6.11
N ALA A 71 28.48 -21.50 7.26
CA ALA A 71 27.73 -20.98 8.41
C ALA A 71 27.02 -19.65 8.11
N ARG A 72 27.64 -18.77 7.35
CA ARG A 72 26.99 -17.50 6.91
C ARG A 72 25.77 -17.75 6.01
N MET A 73 25.78 -18.84 5.24
CA MET A 73 24.64 -19.17 4.39
C MET A 73 23.46 -19.76 5.16
N MET A 74 23.62 -20.13 6.44
CA MET A 74 22.49 -20.56 7.27
C MET A 74 21.46 -19.45 7.49
N ASP A 75 21.85 -18.20 7.44
CA ASP A 75 20.97 -17.05 7.60
C ASP A 75 19.90 -16.97 6.49
N TYR A 76 20.20 -17.53 5.30
CA TYR A 76 19.21 -17.65 4.22
C TYR A 76 17.99 -18.50 4.57
N PHE A 77 18.09 -19.42 5.52
CA PHE A 77 16.95 -20.22 5.94
C PHE A 77 15.91 -19.42 6.74
N TYR A 78 16.26 -18.23 7.22
CA TYR A 78 15.27 -17.26 7.69
C TYR A 78 14.26 -16.91 6.58
N PHE A 79 14.69 -16.95 5.32
CA PHE A 79 13.93 -16.64 4.12
C PHE A 79 13.44 -17.92 3.39
N GLU A 80 13.18 -18.99 4.12
CA GLU A 80 12.89 -20.32 3.54
C GLU A 80 11.80 -20.32 2.48
N SER A 81 10.76 -19.49 2.62
CA SER A 81 9.66 -19.37 1.65
C SER A 81 10.06 -18.81 0.29
N LEU A 82 11.22 -18.17 0.22
CA LEU A 82 11.78 -17.62 -1.02
C LEU A 82 12.80 -18.56 -1.66
N LEU A 83 13.26 -19.59 -0.93
CA LEU A 83 14.24 -20.55 -1.43
C LEU A 83 13.59 -21.53 -2.41
N GLN A 84 14.31 -21.82 -3.50
CA GLN A 84 13.88 -22.83 -4.48
C GLN A 84 14.21 -24.28 -4.05
N THR A 85 15.15 -24.42 -3.12
CA THR A 85 15.66 -25.72 -2.67
C THR A 85 16.08 -25.62 -1.21
N PRO A 86 15.89 -26.68 -0.43
CA PRO A 86 16.37 -26.76 0.95
C PRO A 86 17.89 -27.06 1.02
N VAL A 87 18.57 -27.20 -0.11
CA VAL A 87 20.01 -27.44 -0.18
C VAL A 87 20.68 -26.23 -0.80
N LEU A 88 21.48 -25.51 -0.02
CA LEU A 88 22.28 -24.38 -0.48
C LEU A 88 23.75 -24.82 -0.67
N SER A 89 24.49 -24.13 -1.52
CA SER A 89 25.89 -24.44 -1.78
C SER A 89 26.72 -23.15 -1.84
N VAL A 90 27.82 -23.12 -1.12
CA VAL A 90 28.79 -22.01 -1.17
C VAL A 90 29.25 -21.79 -2.62
N GLY A 91 29.30 -20.52 -3.03
CA GLY A 91 29.69 -20.12 -4.37
C GLY A 91 28.59 -20.17 -5.43
N GLN A 92 27.37 -20.56 -5.05
CA GLN A 92 26.20 -20.46 -5.93
C GLN A 92 25.24 -19.37 -5.44
N PRO A 93 24.63 -18.59 -6.36
CA PRO A 93 23.66 -17.57 -5.98
C PRO A 93 22.41 -18.26 -5.40
N VAL A 94 21.96 -17.77 -4.25
CA VAL A 94 20.76 -18.30 -3.57
C VAL A 94 19.49 -17.82 -4.29
N PHE A 95 19.45 -16.56 -4.66
CA PHE A 95 18.35 -15.97 -5.41
C PHE A 95 18.74 -15.75 -6.88
N LYS A 96 17.89 -16.20 -7.79
CA LYS A 96 18.16 -16.14 -9.25
C LYS A 96 17.64 -14.87 -9.93
N SER A 97 16.79 -14.10 -9.27
CA SER A 97 16.22 -12.89 -9.87
C SER A 97 17.07 -11.68 -9.53
N GLY A 98 17.41 -10.92 -10.56
CA GLY A 98 18.19 -9.70 -10.42
C GLY A 98 17.34 -8.47 -10.08
N TYR A 99 16.51 -8.53 -9.03
CA TYR A 99 15.84 -7.32 -8.55
C TYR A 99 16.85 -6.28 -8.05
N THR A 100 16.56 -5.03 -8.36
CA THR A 100 17.37 -3.87 -7.99
C THR A 100 16.64 -3.02 -6.96
N TYR A 101 17.36 -2.09 -6.32
CA TYR A 101 16.75 -1.07 -5.46
C TYR A 101 15.76 -0.18 -6.23
N ALA A 102 15.91 -0.01 -7.55
CA ALA A 102 14.95 0.69 -8.39
C ALA A 102 13.62 -0.05 -8.48
N ASP A 103 13.65 -1.38 -8.65
CA ASP A 103 12.44 -2.22 -8.66
C ASP A 103 11.72 -2.18 -7.30
N MET A 104 12.50 -2.18 -6.21
CA MET A 104 11.94 -2.05 -4.86
C MET A 104 11.25 -0.71 -4.66
N LYS A 105 11.87 0.40 -5.11
CA LYS A 105 11.30 1.74 -5.02
C LYS A 105 10.00 1.85 -5.83
N GLU A 106 9.98 1.33 -7.06
CA GLU A 106 8.80 1.32 -7.91
C GLU A 106 7.67 0.49 -7.30
N SER A 107 7.99 -0.71 -6.79
CA SER A 107 7.01 -1.58 -6.13
C SER A 107 6.43 -0.94 -4.87
N ARG A 108 7.25 -0.25 -4.07
CA ARG A 108 6.81 0.52 -2.91
C ARG A 108 5.87 1.65 -3.32
N GLN A 109 6.19 2.40 -4.38
CA GLN A 109 5.34 3.48 -4.87
C GLN A 109 3.95 2.96 -5.29
N LYS A 110 3.90 1.87 -6.06
CA LYS A 110 2.62 1.24 -6.47
C LYS A 110 1.80 0.75 -5.28
N LEU A 111 2.46 0.26 -4.25
CA LEU A 111 1.80 -0.17 -3.00
C LEU A 111 1.26 1.04 -2.22
N MET A 112 2.00 2.16 -2.19
CA MET A 112 1.53 3.42 -1.61
C MET A 112 0.29 3.97 -2.33
N GLU A 113 0.28 3.96 -3.65
CA GLU A 113 -0.87 4.37 -4.46
C GLU A 113 -2.10 3.51 -4.14
N ALA A 114 -1.93 2.18 -4.08
CA ALA A 114 -3.00 1.26 -3.69
C ALA A 114 -3.52 1.53 -2.26
N ALA A 115 -2.63 1.87 -1.32
CA ALA A 115 -3.00 2.23 0.05
C ALA A 115 -3.83 3.53 0.10
N LEU A 116 -3.44 4.56 -0.67
CA LEU A 116 -4.18 5.82 -0.76
C LEU A 116 -5.54 5.65 -1.45
N ASP A 117 -5.64 4.75 -2.44
CA ASP A 117 -6.90 4.37 -3.11
C ASP A 117 -7.78 3.47 -2.25
N MET A 118 -7.28 2.97 -1.11
CA MET A 118 -7.96 2.02 -0.21
C MET A 118 -8.41 0.72 -0.92
N ASP A 119 -7.66 0.30 -1.94
CA ASP A 119 -7.94 -0.93 -2.68
C ASP A 119 -7.23 -2.12 -2.01
N GLU A 120 -7.96 -2.83 -1.13
CA GLU A 120 -7.40 -3.96 -0.36
C GLU A 120 -6.80 -5.05 -1.25
N ASP A 121 -7.39 -5.34 -2.40
CA ASP A 121 -6.87 -6.38 -3.29
C ASP A 121 -5.58 -5.95 -3.98
N ARG A 122 -5.48 -4.69 -4.39
CA ARG A 122 -4.22 -4.12 -4.90
C ARG A 122 -3.15 -4.07 -3.82
N ILE A 123 -3.51 -3.73 -2.58
CA ILE A 123 -2.59 -3.72 -1.43
C ILE A 123 -2.03 -5.10 -1.18
N LYS A 124 -2.87 -6.13 -1.06
CA LYS A 124 -2.44 -7.51 -0.82
C LYS A 124 -1.52 -8.05 -1.93
N ARG A 125 -1.90 -7.81 -3.20
CA ARG A 125 -1.05 -8.19 -4.36
C ARG A 125 0.25 -7.41 -4.40
N GLY A 126 0.20 -6.10 -4.20
CA GLY A 126 1.36 -5.21 -4.17
C GLY A 126 2.33 -5.58 -3.05
N PHE A 127 1.82 -5.84 -1.84
CA PHE A 127 2.64 -6.26 -0.71
C PHE A 127 3.30 -7.63 -0.96
N SER A 128 2.56 -8.59 -1.56
CA SER A 128 3.11 -9.89 -1.93
C SER A 128 4.27 -9.78 -2.95
N HIS A 129 4.19 -8.83 -3.87
CA HIS A 129 5.27 -8.53 -4.81
C HIS A 129 6.44 -7.82 -4.11
N TYR A 130 6.16 -6.78 -3.33
CA TYR A 130 7.15 -5.99 -2.60
C TYR A 130 7.99 -6.85 -1.64
N ARG A 131 7.34 -7.71 -0.82
CA ARG A 131 8.06 -8.61 0.09
C ARG A 131 9.04 -9.55 -0.64
N ARG A 132 8.68 -10.03 -1.85
CA ARG A 132 9.57 -10.88 -2.65
C ARG A 132 10.83 -10.13 -3.07
N ILE A 133 10.68 -8.88 -3.53
CA ILE A 133 11.80 -8.01 -3.90
C ILE A 133 12.68 -7.74 -2.69
N VAL A 134 12.09 -7.33 -1.57
CA VAL A 134 12.82 -7.03 -0.33
C VAL A 134 13.63 -8.24 0.16
N GLY A 135 13.02 -9.43 0.22
CA GLY A 135 13.71 -10.62 0.70
C GLY A 135 14.88 -11.05 -0.19
N GLN A 136 14.79 -10.79 -1.50
CA GLN A 136 15.89 -11.10 -2.42
C GLN A 136 17.02 -10.05 -2.37
N ILE A 137 16.68 -8.76 -2.21
CA ILE A 137 17.66 -7.68 -2.04
C ILE A 137 18.38 -7.79 -0.70
N ALA A 138 17.69 -8.27 0.34
CA ALA A 138 18.26 -8.49 1.66
C ALA A 138 19.36 -9.57 1.65
N ASP A 139 19.33 -10.48 0.68
CA ASP A 139 20.38 -11.48 0.41
C ASP A 139 20.87 -12.21 1.68
N GLY A 140 19.94 -12.69 2.50
CA GLY A 140 20.21 -13.39 3.76
C GLY A 140 20.31 -12.49 5.00
N ASP A 141 20.36 -11.18 4.84
CA ASP A 141 20.43 -10.25 5.97
C ASP A 141 19.04 -9.88 6.50
N LYS A 142 18.72 -10.36 7.68
CA LYS A 142 17.45 -10.11 8.39
C LYS A 142 17.22 -8.63 8.68
N GLU A 143 18.26 -7.90 9.13
CA GLU A 143 18.13 -6.48 9.51
C GLU A 143 17.81 -5.63 8.28
N THR A 144 18.49 -5.88 7.17
CA THR A 144 18.20 -5.25 5.88
C THR A 144 16.77 -5.53 5.43
N ALA A 145 16.27 -6.75 5.61
CA ALA A 145 14.88 -7.08 5.26
C ALA A 145 13.88 -6.33 6.14
N VAL A 146 14.09 -6.28 7.46
CA VAL A 146 13.26 -5.52 8.41
C VAL A 146 13.24 -4.05 8.03
N PHE A 147 14.41 -3.44 7.84
CA PHE A 147 14.52 -2.03 7.48
C PHE A 147 13.72 -1.72 6.20
N ASN A 148 13.94 -2.49 5.14
CA ASN A 148 13.27 -2.26 3.86
C ASN A 148 11.76 -2.51 3.92
N LEU A 149 11.27 -3.52 4.66
CA LEU A 149 9.83 -3.73 4.84
C LEU A 149 9.17 -2.58 5.60
N LEU A 150 9.83 -2.03 6.60
CA LEU A 150 9.27 -0.94 7.40
C LEU A 150 9.33 0.42 6.70
N THR A 151 10.15 0.59 5.65
CA THR A 151 10.16 1.86 4.89
C THR A 151 8.81 2.21 4.26
N ILE A 152 7.94 1.23 3.99
CA ILE A 152 6.58 1.50 3.48
C ILE A 152 5.72 2.18 4.54
N ILE A 153 5.88 1.79 5.80
CA ILE A 153 5.12 2.32 6.93
C ILE A 153 5.54 3.74 7.22
N HIS A 154 6.85 4.01 7.26
CA HIS A 154 7.36 5.38 7.39
C HIS A 154 6.89 6.29 6.25
N ALA A 155 6.86 5.79 5.01
CA ALA A 155 6.36 6.56 3.89
C ALA A 155 4.86 6.88 4.01
N LEU A 156 4.06 5.98 4.62
CA LEU A 156 2.66 6.26 4.94
C LEU A 156 2.52 7.28 6.07
N GLU A 157 3.31 7.15 7.15
CA GLU A 157 3.33 8.12 8.24
C GLU A 157 3.62 9.52 7.73
N GLU A 158 4.70 9.69 6.97
CA GLU A 158 5.05 10.97 6.36
C GLU A 158 3.91 11.53 5.49
N ARG A 159 3.24 10.67 4.73
CA ARG A 159 2.13 11.07 3.88
C ARG A 159 0.91 11.50 4.70
N LEU A 160 0.61 10.80 5.79
CA LEU A 160 -0.47 11.15 6.71
C LEU A 160 -0.21 12.48 7.43
N ASP A 161 1.02 12.71 7.88
CA ASP A 161 1.43 13.97 8.50
C ASP A 161 1.29 15.14 7.52
N GLN A 162 1.67 14.97 6.24
CA GLN A 162 1.45 15.97 5.19
C GLN A 162 -0.03 16.28 4.95
N MET A 163 -0.91 15.34 5.25
CA MET A 163 -2.37 15.50 5.18
C MET A 163 -2.96 16.05 6.48
N GLY A 164 -2.13 16.37 7.49
CA GLY A 164 -2.56 16.85 8.81
C GLY A 164 -3.22 15.76 9.68
N ILE A 165 -2.96 14.50 9.39
CA ILE A 165 -3.47 13.35 10.15
C ILE A 165 -2.38 12.93 11.14
N SER A 166 -2.61 13.14 12.44
CA SER A 166 -1.65 12.75 13.48
C SER A 166 -1.51 11.24 13.58
N THR A 167 -0.27 10.77 13.53
CA THR A 167 0.13 9.36 13.69
C THR A 167 0.65 9.05 15.09
N GLU A 168 0.55 9.99 16.05
CA GLU A 168 1.09 9.86 17.41
C GLU A 168 0.62 8.61 18.19
N LYS A 169 -0.47 7.99 17.77
CA LYS A 169 -0.99 6.76 18.39
C LYS A 169 -0.31 5.48 17.88
N MET A 170 0.56 5.61 16.90
CA MET A 170 1.19 4.50 16.23
C MET A 170 2.65 4.42 16.68
N ASP A 171 2.97 3.36 17.41
CA ASP A 171 4.32 3.15 17.97
C ASP A 171 5.16 2.34 16.96
N SER A 172 5.81 3.05 16.02
CA SER A 172 6.73 2.45 15.06
C SER A 172 7.91 1.71 15.73
N GLY A 173 8.29 2.10 16.96
CA GLY A 173 9.30 1.39 17.75
C GLY A 173 8.88 -0.03 18.14
N GLN A 174 7.64 -0.21 18.57
CA GLN A 174 7.10 -1.55 18.84
C GLN A 174 7.03 -2.43 17.58
N MET A 175 6.79 -1.83 16.42
CA MET A 175 6.74 -2.56 15.15
C MET A 175 8.11 -3.12 14.78
N ILE A 176 9.17 -2.32 14.92
CA ILE A 176 10.56 -2.75 14.68
C ILE A 176 10.89 -3.91 15.61
N THR A 177 10.61 -3.76 16.91
CA THR A 177 10.87 -4.81 17.90
C THR A 177 10.16 -6.12 17.54
N ARG A 178 8.86 -6.06 17.24
CA ARG A 178 8.07 -7.24 16.84
C ARG A 178 8.59 -7.88 15.55
N ALA A 179 9.00 -7.07 14.56
CA ALA A 179 9.56 -7.57 13.31
C ALA A 179 10.89 -8.31 13.54
N LEU A 180 11.76 -7.78 14.43
CA LEU A 180 13.03 -8.40 14.78
C LEU A 180 12.87 -9.70 15.60
N GLU A 181 11.79 -9.84 16.36
CA GLU A 181 11.47 -11.06 17.13
C GLU A 181 10.89 -12.19 16.28
N CYS A 182 10.48 -11.92 15.05
CA CYS A 182 9.91 -12.94 14.16
C CYS A 182 10.90 -14.06 13.87
N VAL A 183 10.41 -15.31 13.93
CA VAL A 183 11.23 -16.52 13.78
C VAL A 183 11.64 -16.79 12.33
N ASN A 184 10.89 -16.28 11.36
CA ASN A 184 11.18 -16.38 9.94
C ASN A 184 10.62 -15.20 9.16
N TYR A 185 11.01 -15.11 7.88
CA TYR A 185 10.63 -14.02 6.99
C TYR A 185 9.11 -13.92 6.75
N ASP A 186 8.41 -15.05 6.68
CA ASP A 186 6.96 -15.03 6.48
C ASP A 186 6.22 -14.45 7.68
N ALA A 187 6.61 -14.84 8.89
CA ALA A 187 6.06 -14.25 10.11
C ALA A 187 6.30 -12.73 10.18
N MET A 188 7.49 -12.29 9.79
CA MET A 188 7.82 -10.88 9.70
C MET A 188 6.96 -10.15 8.65
N CYS A 189 6.79 -10.75 7.45
CA CYS A 189 5.94 -10.18 6.41
C CYS A 189 4.46 -10.11 6.83
N GLN A 190 3.96 -11.12 7.55
CA GLN A 190 2.60 -11.09 8.10
C GLN A 190 2.43 -9.97 9.12
N ALA A 191 3.38 -9.78 10.03
CA ALA A 191 3.36 -8.68 10.98
C ALA A 191 3.37 -7.32 10.27
N ALA A 192 4.29 -7.12 9.31
CA ALA A 192 4.39 -5.87 8.55
C ALA A 192 3.12 -5.59 7.72
N CYS A 193 2.52 -6.61 7.11
CA CYS A 193 1.25 -6.47 6.40
C CYS A 193 0.09 -6.12 7.35
N GLY A 194 0.06 -6.71 8.54
CA GLY A 194 -0.91 -6.39 9.59
C GLY A 194 -0.84 -4.92 9.98
N PHE A 195 0.35 -4.41 10.26
CA PHE A 195 0.57 -2.99 10.54
C PHE A 195 0.15 -2.09 9.39
N LEU A 196 0.52 -2.42 8.15
CA LEU A 196 0.12 -1.67 6.97
C LEU A 196 -1.41 -1.56 6.87
N MET A 197 -2.13 -2.66 7.09
CA MET A 197 -3.60 -2.66 7.05
C MET A 197 -4.22 -1.86 8.20
N GLU A 198 -3.64 -1.90 9.39
CA GLU A 198 -4.07 -1.09 10.54
C GLU A 198 -3.92 0.41 10.25
N TYR A 199 -2.77 0.84 9.69
CA TYR A 199 -2.55 2.22 9.25
C TYR A 199 -3.59 2.68 8.22
N ILE A 200 -3.87 1.86 7.22
CA ILE A 200 -4.87 2.16 6.19
C ILE A 200 -6.27 2.31 6.82
N GLN A 201 -6.60 1.49 7.80
CA GLN A 201 -7.89 1.56 8.48
C GLN A 201 -8.06 2.83 9.32
N ILE A 202 -7.00 3.25 10.02
CA ILE A 202 -6.98 4.52 10.75
C ILE A 202 -7.12 5.69 9.77
N MET A 203 -6.33 5.70 8.72
CA MET A 203 -6.43 6.68 7.64
C MET A 203 -7.85 6.78 7.10
N HIS A 204 -8.46 5.64 6.76
CA HIS A 204 -9.83 5.58 6.27
C HIS A 204 -10.84 6.20 7.26
N THR A 205 -10.72 5.86 8.54
CA THR A 205 -11.61 6.38 9.60
C THR A 205 -11.48 7.90 9.75
N VAL A 206 -10.25 8.42 9.73
CA VAL A 206 -10.00 9.87 9.87
C VAL A 206 -10.45 10.62 8.62
N LEU A 207 -10.15 10.10 7.43
CA LEU A 207 -10.59 10.70 6.17
C LEU A 207 -12.11 10.73 6.07
N GLN A 208 -12.82 9.64 6.38
CA GLN A 208 -14.29 9.64 6.38
C GLN A 208 -14.90 10.65 7.37
N LYS A 209 -14.28 10.82 8.54
CA LYS A 209 -14.75 11.78 9.53
C LYS A 209 -14.52 13.22 9.08
N ASN A 210 -13.40 13.50 8.42
CA ASN A 210 -13.10 14.82 7.87
C ASN A 210 -13.91 15.08 6.59
N GLU A 211 -14.05 14.12 5.70
CA GLU A 211 -14.88 14.21 4.51
C GLU A 211 -16.32 14.62 4.82
N LYS A 212 -16.94 14.04 5.87
CA LYS A 212 -18.29 14.44 6.30
C LYS A 212 -18.35 15.90 6.75
N LYS A 213 -17.31 16.41 7.41
CA LYS A 213 -17.23 17.83 7.79
C LYS A 213 -17.03 18.73 6.59
N ASP A 214 -16.11 18.37 5.72
CA ASP A 214 -15.74 19.21 4.58
C ASP A 214 -16.83 19.32 3.54
N ILE A 215 -17.60 18.24 3.28
CA ILE A 215 -18.75 18.32 2.39
C ILE A 215 -19.89 19.18 2.98
N ILE A 216 -20.09 19.13 4.30
CA ILE A 216 -21.08 20.00 4.97
C ILE A 216 -20.63 21.46 4.87
N ARG A 217 -19.36 21.74 5.14
CA ARG A 217 -18.77 23.11 5.02
C ARG A 217 -18.86 23.62 3.59
N ALA A 218 -18.50 22.77 2.59
CA ALA A 218 -18.59 23.14 1.19
C ALA A 218 -20.02 23.47 0.77
N LYS A 219 -21.00 22.69 1.16
CA LYS A 219 -22.43 22.94 0.87
C LYS A 219 -22.91 24.24 1.52
N ALA A 220 -22.60 24.45 2.79
CA ALA A 220 -22.96 25.66 3.51
C ALA A 220 -22.34 26.92 2.82
N TYR A 221 -21.06 26.84 2.47
CA TYR A 221 -20.40 27.93 1.76
C TYR A 221 -21.03 28.23 0.39
N ILE A 222 -21.42 27.20 -0.37
CA ILE A 222 -22.12 27.39 -1.65
C ILE A 222 -23.48 28.04 -1.41
N ASP A 223 -24.25 27.62 -0.39
CA ASP A 223 -25.56 28.18 -0.06
C ASP A 223 -25.45 29.66 0.39
N ASP A 224 -24.39 30.04 1.08
CA ASP A 224 -24.17 31.43 1.53
C ASP A 224 -23.59 32.35 0.43
N HIS A 225 -22.81 31.79 -0.51
CA HIS A 225 -22.05 32.55 -1.52
C HIS A 225 -22.47 32.27 -2.98
N TYR A 226 -23.63 31.65 -3.22
CA TYR A 226 -24.05 31.21 -4.57
C TYR A 226 -24.10 32.34 -5.60
N MET A 227 -24.31 33.56 -5.17
CA MET A 227 -24.33 34.76 -6.04
C MET A 227 -22.95 35.12 -6.58
N GLU A 228 -21.89 34.71 -5.92
CA GLU A 228 -20.52 35.04 -6.26
C GLU A 228 -19.97 34.14 -7.40
N SER A 229 -18.80 34.55 -7.94
CA SER A 229 -18.10 33.79 -8.98
C SER A 229 -17.42 32.55 -8.38
N LEU A 230 -18.19 31.58 -7.86
CA LEU A 230 -17.67 30.34 -7.34
C LEU A 230 -17.14 29.46 -8.46
N THR A 231 -15.87 29.06 -8.34
CA THR A 231 -15.22 28.08 -9.23
C THR A 231 -14.83 26.82 -8.47
N LEU A 232 -14.51 25.77 -9.21
CA LEU A 232 -14.00 24.53 -8.62
C LEU A 232 -12.72 24.78 -7.80
N ASP A 233 -11.84 25.67 -8.30
CA ASP A 233 -10.57 26.01 -7.65
C ASP A 233 -10.79 26.75 -6.32
N VAL A 234 -11.69 27.75 -6.30
CA VAL A 234 -12.08 28.46 -5.07
C VAL A 234 -12.62 27.51 -4.01
N MET A 235 -13.48 26.58 -4.41
CA MET A 235 -14.04 25.60 -3.49
C MET A 235 -13.03 24.59 -2.98
N ALA A 236 -12.11 24.15 -3.85
CA ALA A 236 -11.02 23.27 -3.49
C ALA A 236 -10.08 23.92 -2.46
N GLU A 237 -9.71 25.18 -2.68
CA GLU A 237 -8.91 25.98 -1.75
C GLU A 237 -9.62 26.15 -0.39
N TYR A 238 -10.92 26.45 -0.40
CA TYR A 238 -11.72 26.62 0.83
C TYR A 238 -11.74 25.37 1.73
N VAL A 239 -11.74 24.18 1.13
CA VAL A 239 -11.69 22.90 1.87
C VAL A 239 -10.28 22.30 1.92
N HIS A 240 -9.24 23.04 1.54
CA HIS A 240 -7.83 22.62 1.54
C HIS A 240 -7.55 21.36 0.71
N MET A 241 -8.22 21.23 -0.45
CA MET A 241 -8.05 20.13 -1.40
C MET A 241 -7.49 20.66 -2.73
N ASN A 242 -6.88 19.78 -3.54
CA ASN A 242 -6.64 20.15 -4.93
C ASN A 242 -7.93 20.03 -5.76
N ALA A 243 -8.04 20.81 -6.86
CA ALA A 243 -9.26 20.90 -7.65
C ALA A 243 -9.72 19.55 -8.25
N SER A 244 -8.79 18.73 -8.71
CA SER A 244 -9.10 17.41 -9.28
C SER A 244 -9.70 16.46 -8.22
N TYR A 245 -9.10 16.43 -7.03
CA TYR A 245 -9.60 15.65 -5.91
C TYR A 245 -10.96 16.16 -5.44
N PHE A 246 -11.11 17.49 -5.25
CA PHE A 246 -12.39 18.09 -4.85
C PHE A 246 -13.51 17.78 -5.84
N SER A 247 -13.26 17.80 -7.14
CA SER A 247 -14.26 17.45 -8.16
C SER A 247 -14.80 16.04 -7.98
N SER A 248 -13.92 15.05 -7.84
CA SER A 248 -14.29 13.65 -7.63
C SER A 248 -14.95 13.43 -6.27
N TYR A 249 -14.41 14.05 -5.23
CA TYR A 249 -14.91 14.04 -3.87
C TYR A 249 -16.34 14.60 -3.79
N PHE A 250 -16.57 15.81 -4.35
CA PHE A 250 -17.87 16.46 -4.34
C PHE A 250 -18.93 15.62 -5.06
N LYS A 251 -18.59 15.08 -6.24
CA LYS A 251 -19.49 14.20 -7.01
C LYS A 251 -19.83 12.91 -6.24
N ARG A 252 -18.86 12.29 -5.57
CA ARG A 252 -19.06 11.08 -4.77
C ARG A 252 -20.05 11.31 -3.62
N HIS A 253 -19.97 12.49 -2.95
CA HIS A 253 -20.79 12.79 -1.78
C HIS A 253 -22.15 13.46 -2.09
N THR A 254 -22.29 14.09 -3.26
CA THR A 254 -23.53 14.79 -3.65
C THR A 254 -24.32 14.10 -4.76
N GLY A 255 -23.70 13.14 -5.45
CA GLY A 255 -24.25 12.47 -6.62
C GLY A 255 -24.15 13.28 -7.93
N GLN A 256 -23.70 14.54 -7.89
CA GLN A 256 -23.62 15.45 -9.03
C GLN A 256 -22.35 16.29 -8.99
N ASN A 257 -21.92 16.84 -10.15
CA ASN A 257 -20.74 17.67 -10.17
C ASN A 257 -20.99 19.05 -9.53
N PHE A 258 -19.93 19.74 -9.14
CA PHE A 258 -20.01 21.05 -8.47
C PHE A 258 -20.82 22.08 -9.25
N LYS A 259 -20.61 22.16 -10.57
CA LYS A 259 -21.31 23.15 -11.42
C LYS A 259 -22.81 22.88 -11.48
N GLU A 260 -23.19 21.62 -11.58
CA GLU A 260 -24.61 21.23 -11.56
C GLU A 260 -25.26 21.58 -10.22
N TYR A 261 -24.58 21.28 -9.11
CA TYR A 261 -25.04 21.61 -7.77
C TYR A 261 -25.24 23.12 -7.58
N LEU A 262 -24.21 23.92 -7.90
CA LEU A 262 -24.30 25.39 -7.83
C LEU A 262 -25.45 25.94 -8.68
N ASN A 263 -25.61 25.42 -9.89
CA ASN A 263 -26.70 25.84 -10.77
C ASN A 263 -28.08 25.49 -10.20
N GLN A 264 -28.25 24.36 -9.52
CA GLN A 264 -29.52 24.02 -8.87
C GLN A 264 -29.84 24.95 -7.71
N ILE A 265 -28.83 25.32 -6.90
CA ILE A 265 -29.00 26.34 -5.84
C ILE A 265 -29.47 27.67 -6.44
N ARG A 266 -28.76 28.16 -7.46
CA ARG A 266 -29.11 29.41 -8.16
C ARG A 266 -30.50 29.38 -8.77
N LEU A 267 -30.90 28.25 -9.38
CA LEU A 267 -32.24 28.08 -9.95
C LEU A 267 -33.34 28.12 -8.90
N ARG A 268 -33.10 27.52 -7.72
CA ARG A 268 -34.05 27.57 -6.60
C ARG A 268 -34.26 29.01 -6.14
N HIS A 269 -33.20 29.77 -5.91
CA HIS A 269 -33.29 31.19 -5.55
C HIS A 269 -33.89 32.05 -6.68
N ALA A 270 -33.59 31.70 -7.94
CA ALA A 270 -34.23 32.40 -9.08
C ALA A 270 -35.77 32.16 -9.11
N LEU A 271 -36.22 30.94 -8.77
CA LEU A 271 -37.64 30.65 -8.64
C LEU A 271 -38.28 31.47 -7.50
N ASP A 272 -37.64 31.54 -6.35
CA ASP A 272 -38.11 32.28 -5.19
C ASP A 272 -38.25 33.79 -5.56
N LEU A 273 -37.27 34.40 -6.19
CA LEU A 273 -37.29 35.79 -6.67
C LEU A 273 -38.36 35.97 -7.76
N LEU A 274 -38.52 35.01 -8.66
CA LEU A 274 -39.52 35.04 -9.70
C LEU A 274 -40.96 35.11 -9.13
N LEU A 275 -41.19 34.41 -8.02
CA LEU A 275 -42.50 34.31 -7.36
C LEU A 275 -42.78 35.49 -6.43
N SER A 276 -41.74 35.96 -5.72
CA SER A 276 -41.90 36.98 -4.67
C SER A 276 -41.70 38.42 -5.13
N THR A 277 -41.17 38.63 -6.34
CA THR A 277 -40.86 40.00 -6.86
C THR A 277 -41.39 40.21 -8.27
N ASP A 278 -41.35 41.46 -8.74
CA ASP A 278 -41.61 41.86 -10.14
C ASP A 278 -40.36 41.96 -11.00
N MET A 279 -39.21 41.48 -10.52
CA MET A 279 -37.92 41.53 -11.23
C MET A 279 -38.02 40.91 -12.63
N LYS A 280 -37.35 41.51 -13.60
CA LYS A 280 -37.21 40.94 -14.94
C LYS A 280 -36.19 39.79 -14.94
N SER A 281 -36.25 38.93 -15.97
CA SER A 281 -35.38 37.76 -16.05
C SER A 281 -33.88 38.10 -15.97
N TYR A 282 -33.44 39.21 -16.52
CA TYR A 282 -32.03 39.64 -16.47
C TYR A 282 -31.64 40.12 -15.06
N GLU A 283 -32.56 40.80 -14.35
CA GLU A 283 -32.33 41.23 -12.96
C GLU A 283 -32.22 40.05 -12.02
N ILE A 284 -33.10 39.03 -12.21
CA ILE A 284 -33.03 37.76 -11.47
C ILE A 284 -31.69 37.04 -11.78
N SER A 285 -31.28 37.01 -13.06
CA SER A 285 -30.03 36.38 -13.46
C SER A 285 -28.83 36.97 -12.71
N ASP A 286 -28.74 38.27 -12.67
CA ASP A 286 -27.69 39.01 -11.94
C ASP A 286 -27.77 38.75 -10.43
N ALA A 287 -28.96 38.80 -9.86
CA ALA A 287 -29.17 38.62 -8.42
C ALA A 287 -28.79 37.21 -7.91
N VAL A 288 -28.89 36.20 -8.78
CA VAL A 288 -28.54 34.79 -8.39
C VAL A 288 -27.17 34.37 -8.94
N GLY A 289 -26.37 35.26 -9.54
CA GLY A 289 -24.99 35.03 -9.93
C GLY A 289 -24.81 34.34 -11.30
N PHE A 290 -25.82 34.34 -12.18
CA PHE A 290 -25.61 33.92 -13.56
C PHE A 290 -25.08 35.10 -14.39
N LYS A 291 -23.98 34.91 -15.10
CA LYS A 291 -23.38 35.92 -15.97
C LYS A 291 -24.16 36.12 -17.26
N ASP A 292 -24.96 35.15 -17.69
CA ASP A 292 -25.75 35.21 -18.93
C ASP A 292 -27.23 34.89 -18.63
N PRO A 293 -28.13 35.87 -18.81
CA PRO A 293 -29.56 35.69 -18.64
C PRO A 293 -30.19 34.67 -19.59
N LYS A 294 -29.59 34.45 -20.75
CA LYS A 294 -30.02 33.44 -21.70
C LYS A 294 -29.77 32.04 -21.13
N TYR A 295 -28.59 31.80 -20.56
CA TYR A 295 -28.24 30.57 -19.91
C TYR A 295 -29.18 30.25 -18.72
N LEU A 296 -29.50 31.24 -17.88
CA LEU A 296 -30.53 31.06 -16.84
C LEU A 296 -31.84 30.60 -17.45
N SER A 297 -32.34 31.30 -18.50
CA SER A 297 -33.63 30.99 -19.11
C SER A 297 -33.70 29.57 -19.70
N GLU A 298 -32.64 29.13 -20.37
CA GLU A 298 -32.53 27.78 -20.93
C GLU A 298 -32.48 26.72 -19.83
N LEU A 299 -31.70 26.94 -18.80
CA LEU A 299 -31.58 26.02 -17.67
C LEU A 299 -32.88 25.93 -16.86
N PHE A 300 -33.54 27.08 -16.62
CA PHE A 300 -34.83 27.15 -15.96
C PHE A 300 -35.90 26.39 -16.76
N GLN A 301 -35.93 26.61 -18.10
CA GLN A 301 -36.87 25.89 -18.97
C GLN A 301 -36.64 24.37 -18.98
N ARG A 302 -35.37 23.97 -18.98
CA ARG A 302 -35.05 22.53 -18.88
C ARG A 302 -35.51 21.91 -17.56
N THR A 303 -35.42 22.66 -16.46
CA THR A 303 -35.75 22.16 -15.11
C THR A 303 -37.23 22.25 -14.82
N TYR A 304 -37.90 23.36 -15.18
CA TYR A 304 -39.29 23.61 -14.84
C TYR A 304 -40.28 23.55 -16.03
N GLY A 305 -39.79 23.23 -17.22
CA GLY A 305 -40.59 23.02 -18.43
C GLY A 305 -40.98 24.30 -19.18
N LYS A 306 -40.76 25.49 -18.60
CA LYS A 306 -41.16 26.80 -19.15
C LYS A 306 -40.08 27.85 -18.87
N THR A 307 -40.06 28.91 -19.69
CA THR A 307 -39.20 30.08 -19.40
C THR A 307 -39.65 30.78 -18.13
N PRO A 308 -38.75 31.51 -17.41
CA PRO A 308 -39.11 32.20 -16.17
C PRO A 308 -40.36 33.08 -16.29
N MET A 309 -40.42 33.92 -17.35
CA MET A 309 -41.56 34.82 -17.54
C MET A 309 -42.87 34.11 -17.89
N ALA A 310 -42.81 33.02 -18.68
CA ALA A 310 -43.96 32.17 -18.96
C ALA A 310 -44.47 31.48 -17.71
N TYR A 311 -43.55 30.98 -16.85
CA TYR A 311 -43.87 30.33 -15.57
C TYR A 311 -44.59 31.34 -14.61
N ARG A 312 -44.07 32.55 -14.47
CA ARG A 312 -44.69 33.61 -13.67
C ARG A 312 -46.11 33.98 -14.16
N LYS A 313 -46.27 34.14 -15.50
CA LYS A 313 -47.56 34.52 -16.10
C LYS A 313 -48.64 33.45 -15.79
N GLU A 314 -48.30 32.23 -15.90
CA GLU A 314 -49.25 31.12 -15.60
C GLU A 314 -49.67 31.11 -14.14
N LEU A 315 -48.75 31.28 -13.19
CA LEU A 315 -49.06 31.27 -11.77
C LEU A 315 -49.90 32.47 -11.33
N ARG A 316 -49.74 33.64 -11.98
CA ARG A 316 -50.55 34.82 -11.71
C ARG A 316 -51.91 34.82 -12.41
N SER A 317 -52.14 33.89 -13.33
CA SER A 317 -53.41 33.70 -14.02
C SER A 317 -54.31 32.65 -13.40
N ARG A 318 -53.82 31.95 -12.39
CA ARG A 318 -54.56 31.03 -11.52
C ARG A 318 -54.98 31.74 -10.23
#